data_4491361d04497acf8778e2c94e032627
#
_entry.id   4491361d04497acf8778e2c94e032627
#
_cell.length_a   1.000
_cell.length_b   1.000
_cell.length_c   1.000
_cell.angle_alpha   90.00
_cell.angle_beta   90.00
_cell.angle_gamma   90.00
#
_symmetry.space_group_name_H-M   'P 1'
#
loop_
_entity.id
_entity.type
_entity.pdbx_description
1 polymer ?
#
loop_
_entity_poly.entity_id
_entity_poly.type
_entity_poly.pdbx_seq_one_letter_code
_entity_poly.pdbx_strand_id
1 'polypeptide(L)'
;MKKTVIRFNLLLPVLAALSCTSRLPETASKINPDTIVISKAELQDKIKGGWAGQVIGCTYGGPTEFRWNGTMIDDRVPIPWDDSRMLWYYENEPGLYDDVYMDLTFVDVFEKYGLDAADSLHALAFARAEYPLWHANQAARYNILNGIMPPASGHWKNNPHADDIDFQIEADFAGLMSPGMVNSAAETANRIGHVMNFGDGVYGGVYVAAMYALAYVYDDIEQVVSEALKTIPGESEFGRCISDVIQWHSQYPEDWKSTWFETQKKWASDRGCPDGVFVPFNIDAKINAAYIVIGLLYGKGDFGTTIDIATRCGQDSDCNPANAAGILGALIGYSKIPDQWKQGLNKVEELNFRYTEMSLNKVYETGFRHASEMIRRKGGRAEGENFVIRCQTPQAMPYEAAFDGLFPKERKRLNNFLSPASPEMSFEMQGCGFVITGSARKEQQLPDVTLEADVYVDGQLLETVKLPTQGRVRRHDVAWKYDLQEGSHVILLKVRHVPEGYHIYCGDAVLYSSKDPGSKVYSPGNK
;
A
#
# COMPACT_ATOMS: atom_id res chain seq x y z
N MET A 1 -8.78 -92.75 3.52
CA MET A 1 -9.16 -91.36 3.03
C MET A 1 -8.31 -90.40 3.78
N LYS A 2 -7.21 -89.90 3.16
CA LYS A 2 -6.29 -88.90 3.75
C LYS A 2 -6.67 -87.52 3.24
N LYS A 3 -6.99 -86.62 4.17
CA LYS A 3 -7.25 -85.18 3.87
C LYS A 3 -5.91 -84.43 3.87
N THR A 4 -5.55 -83.91 2.72
CA THR A 4 -4.34 -83.09 2.54
C THR A 4 -4.78 -81.64 2.84
N VAL A 5 -4.12 -81.00 3.80
CA VAL A 5 -4.29 -79.59 4.12
C VAL A 5 -3.23 -78.78 3.38
N ILE A 6 -3.66 -77.96 2.45
CA ILE A 6 -2.78 -77.01 1.74
C ILE A 6 -2.73 -75.69 2.53
N ARG A 7 -1.56 -75.33 3.02
CA ARG A 7 -1.30 -74.00 3.63
C ARG A 7 -0.94 -73.01 2.52
N PHE A 8 -1.76 -71.98 2.37
CA PHE A 8 -1.44 -70.79 1.57
C PHE A 8 -0.60 -69.83 2.41
N ASN A 9 0.65 -69.60 2.01
CA ASN A 9 1.46 -68.52 2.53
C ASN A 9 1.11 -67.26 1.74
N LEU A 10 0.45 -66.28 2.38
CA LEU A 10 0.30 -64.92 1.85
C LEU A 10 1.63 -64.18 2.07
N LEU A 11 2.38 -63.94 1.01
CA LEU A 11 3.41 -62.90 0.98
C LEU A 11 2.73 -61.53 0.77
N LEU A 12 2.75 -60.66 1.78
CA LEU A 12 2.48 -59.26 1.61
C LEU A 12 3.71 -58.57 0.99
N PRO A 13 3.57 -57.81 -0.12
CA PRO A 13 4.63 -56.92 -0.55
C PRO A 13 4.64 -55.68 0.34
N VAL A 14 5.75 -55.45 1.01
CA VAL A 14 6.06 -54.16 1.67
C VAL A 14 6.29 -53.15 0.56
N LEU A 15 5.32 -52.27 0.34
CA LEU A 15 5.53 -51.06 -0.44
C LEU A 15 6.40 -50.11 0.38
N ALA A 16 7.68 -50.03 0.02
CA ALA A 16 8.54 -48.93 0.44
C ALA A 16 8.08 -47.65 -0.27
N ALA A 17 7.40 -46.77 0.45
CA ALA A 17 7.14 -45.43 -0.01
C ALA A 17 8.47 -44.65 -0.07
N LEU A 18 9.07 -44.58 -1.26
CA LEU A 18 10.11 -43.59 -1.52
C LEU A 18 9.46 -42.20 -1.47
N SER A 19 9.57 -41.51 -0.33
CA SER A 19 9.33 -40.10 -0.24
C SER A 19 10.45 -39.39 -1.01
N CYS A 20 10.19 -39.05 -2.27
CA CYS A 20 10.98 -38.08 -3.00
C CYS A 20 10.71 -36.68 -2.35
N THR A 21 11.51 -36.34 -1.36
CA THR A 21 11.74 -34.95 -1.03
C THR A 21 12.51 -34.33 -2.18
N SER A 22 11.82 -33.72 -3.12
CA SER A 22 12.43 -32.82 -4.08
C SER A 22 13.02 -31.65 -3.28
N ARG A 23 14.30 -31.73 -2.94
CA ARG A 23 15.07 -30.54 -2.59
C ARG A 23 15.02 -29.63 -3.82
N LEU A 24 14.36 -28.48 -3.69
CA LEU A 24 14.58 -27.37 -4.59
C LEU A 24 16.10 -27.16 -4.70
N PRO A 25 16.64 -26.86 -5.89
CA PRO A 25 18.03 -26.49 -5.99
C PRO A 25 18.25 -25.30 -5.05
N GLU A 26 19.12 -25.46 -4.06
CA GLU A 26 19.74 -24.36 -3.36
C GLU A 26 20.49 -23.56 -4.44
N THR A 27 19.83 -22.59 -5.04
CA THR A 27 20.53 -21.46 -5.63
C THR A 27 21.29 -20.86 -4.47
N ALA A 28 22.61 -20.96 -4.51
CA ALA A 28 23.47 -20.38 -3.50
C ALA A 28 23.07 -18.90 -3.39
N SER A 29 22.31 -18.54 -2.33
CA SER A 29 21.98 -17.17 -2.04
C SER A 29 23.32 -16.47 -1.92
N LYS A 30 23.60 -15.48 -2.78
CA LYS A 30 24.72 -14.60 -2.55
C LYS A 30 24.45 -13.97 -1.20
N ILE A 31 25.27 -14.34 -0.20
CA ILE A 31 25.20 -13.80 1.15
C ILE A 31 25.26 -12.30 1.00
N ASN A 32 24.32 -11.59 1.61
CA ASN A 32 24.34 -10.12 1.67
C ASN A 32 25.74 -9.70 2.16
N PRO A 33 26.50 -8.91 1.38
CA PRO A 33 27.85 -8.54 1.80
C PRO A 33 27.80 -7.69 3.08
N ASP A 34 28.70 -7.92 4.02
CA ASP A 34 28.80 -7.11 5.24
C ASP A 34 29.06 -5.63 4.91
N THR A 35 29.70 -5.36 3.79
CA THR A 35 30.01 -4.01 3.33
C THR A 35 30.00 -3.94 1.80
N ILE A 36 29.56 -2.79 1.28
CA ILE A 36 29.73 -2.42 -0.13
C ILE A 36 30.52 -1.10 -0.21
N VAL A 37 31.20 -0.92 -1.34
CA VAL A 37 31.84 0.34 -1.68
C VAL A 37 31.12 0.89 -2.90
N ILE A 38 30.57 2.10 -2.77
CA ILE A 38 29.86 2.80 -3.84
C ILE A 38 30.48 4.19 -4.03
N SER A 39 30.65 4.63 -5.26
CA SER A 39 31.11 6.00 -5.51
C SER A 39 29.98 7.01 -5.19
N LYS A 40 30.37 8.25 -4.82
CA LYS A 40 29.40 9.33 -4.61
C LYS A 40 28.55 9.58 -5.87
N ALA A 41 29.19 9.52 -7.05
CA ALA A 41 28.51 9.69 -8.33
C ALA A 41 27.49 8.57 -8.58
N GLU A 42 27.84 7.31 -8.31
CA GLU A 42 26.91 6.19 -8.43
C GLU A 42 25.75 6.27 -7.42
N LEU A 43 26.04 6.65 -6.18
CA LEU A 43 25.00 6.87 -5.17
C LEU A 43 24.02 7.96 -5.61
N GLN A 44 24.51 9.08 -6.16
CA GLN A 44 23.68 10.14 -6.71
C GLN A 44 22.84 9.66 -7.90
N ASP A 45 23.46 8.90 -8.81
CA ASP A 45 22.80 8.35 -9.99
C ASP A 45 21.65 7.40 -9.63
N LYS A 46 21.86 6.53 -8.63
CA LYS A 46 20.84 5.60 -8.12
C LYS A 46 19.70 6.35 -7.39
N ILE A 47 20.01 7.34 -6.56
CA ILE A 47 18.99 8.17 -5.90
C ILE A 47 18.16 8.94 -6.94
N LYS A 48 18.84 9.54 -7.92
CA LYS A 48 18.15 10.21 -9.04
C LYS A 48 17.30 9.22 -9.84
N GLY A 49 17.79 8.01 -10.04
CA GLY A 49 17.06 6.93 -10.72
C GLY A 49 15.77 6.55 -10.00
N GLY A 50 15.79 6.47 -8.67
CA GLY A 50 14.61 6.17 -7.86
C GLY A 50 13.52 7.24 -8.00
N TRP A 51 13.84 8.49 -7.69
CA TRP A 51 12.87 9.59 -7.78
C TRP A 51 12.36 9.85 -9.20
N ALA A 52 13.26 9.81 -10.20
CA ALA A 52 12.85 9.95 -11.59
C ALA A 52 11.98 8.78 -12.05
N GLY A 53 12.33 7.56 -11.65
CA GLY A 53 11.57 6.36 -11.96
C GLY A 53 10.13 6.45 -11.41
N GLN A 54 9.95 6.87 -10.16
CA GLN A 54 8.66 7.07 -9.53
C GLN A 54 7.78 8.02 -10.36
N VAL A 55 8.29 9.21 -10.72
CA VAL A 55 7.56 10.18 -11.54
C VAL A 55 7.24 9.63 -12.93
N ILE A 56 8.16 8.89 -13.55
CA ILE A 56 7.95 8.28 -14.86
C ILE A 56 6.82 7.24 -14.78
N GLY A 57 6.87 6.35 -13.80
CA GLY A 57 5.88 5.29 -13.63
C GLY A 57 4.49 5.85 -13.35
N CYS A 58 4.37 6.80 -12.41
CA CYS A 58 3.15 7.51 -12.08
C CYS A 58 2.54 8.18 -13.33
N THR A 59 3.34 8.97 -14.07
CA THR A 59 2.88 9.61 -15.32
C THR A 59 2.43 8.60 -16.37
N TYR A 60 3.13 7.47 -16.51
CA TYR A 60 2.78 6.43 -17.49
C TYR A 60 1.44 5.78 -17.16
N GLY A 61 1.20 5.47 -15.89
CA GLY A 61 -0.04 4.86 -15.43
C GLY A 61 -1.24 5.80 -15.37
N GLY A 62 -1.02 7.11 -15.19
CA GLY A 62 -2.08 8.10 -14.96
C GLY A 62 -3.28 8.06 -15.92
N PRO A 63 -3.12 7.82 -17.24
CA PRO A 63 -4.26 7.68 -18.14
C PRO A 63 -5.19 6.50 -17.82
N THR A 64 -4.74 5.54 -17.00
CA THR A 64 -5.44 4.30 -16.70
C THR A 64 -6.02 4.24 -15.29
N GLU A 65 -5.63 5.17 -14.43
CA GLU A 65 -6.04 5.24 -13.03
C GLU A 65 -7.55 5.04 -12.85
N PHE A 66 -7.93 4.14 -11.94
CA PHE A 66 -9.31 3.76 -11.56
C PHE A 66 -10.24 3.31 -12.70
N ARG A 67 -9.70 3.01 -13.90
CA ARG A 67 -10.53 2.57 -15.06
C ARG A 67 -10.61 1.05 -15.19
N TRP A 68 -9.68 0.32 -14.60
CA TRP A 68 -9.60 -1.15 -14.65
C TRP A 68 -9.56 -1.75 -13.25
N ASN A 69 -10.68 -1.63 -12.53
CA ASN A 69 -10.83 -2.15 -11.20
C ASN A 69 -11.23 -3.63 -11.26
N GLY A 70 -10.48 -4.50 -10.58
CA GLY A 70 -10.71 -5.95 -10.56
C GLY A 70 -10.42 -6.68 -11.87
N THR A 71 -9.72 -6.04 -12.82
CA THR A 71 -9.38 -6.63 -14.12
C THR A 71 -8.04 -6.10 -14.65
N MET A 72 -7.39 -6.88 -15.50
CA MET A 72 -6.21 -6.43 -16.26
C MET A 72 -6.59 -5.44 -17.34
N ILE A 73 -5.65 -4.58 -17.74
CA ILE A 73 -5.73 -3.76 -18.93
C ILE A 73 -5.33 -4.63 -20.14
N ASP A 74 -6.22 -4.75 -21.13
CA ASP A 74 -5.97 -5.53 -22.35
C ASP A 74 -4.75 -4.96 -23.10
N ASP A 75 -3.91 -5.85 -23.69
CA ASP A 75 -2.69 -5.47 -24.41
C ASP A 75 -2.96 -4.53 -25.59
N ARG A 76 -4.16 -4.53 -26.14
CA ARG A 76 -4.56 -3.65 -27.25
C ARG A 76 -4.95 -2.24 -26.80
N VAL A 77 -5.10 -2.00 -25.50
CA VAL A 77 -5.33 -0.65 -24.96
C VAL A 77 -4.01 0.11 -25.01
N PRO A 78 -3.90 1.18 -25.82
CA PRO A 78 -2.69 1.97 -25.87
C PRO A 78 -2.57 2.80 -24.60
N ILE A 79 -1.37 2.83 -24.02
CA ILE A 79 -1.01 3.74 -22.94
C ILE A 79 -0.13 4.81 -23.59
N PRO A 80 -0.62 6.05 -23.72
CA PRO A 80 0.09 7.08 -24.47
C PRO A 80 1.31 7.60 -23.67
N TRP A 81 2.45 7.71 -24.36
CA TRP A 81 3.68 8.25 -23.81
C TRP A 81 4.38 9.16 -24.82
N ASP A 82 4.64 10.40 -24.41
CA ASP A 82 5.37 11.40 -25.19
C ASP A 82 6.02 12.46 -24.27
N ASP A 83 6.79 13.37 -24.82
CA ASP A 83 7.54 14.40 -24.11
C ASP A 83 6.70 15.52 -23.47
N SER A 84 5.39 15.53 -23.70
CA SER A 84 4.47 16.51 -23.13
C SER A 84 3.73 16.02 -21.89
N ARG A 85 3.68 14.70 -21.66
CA ARG A 85 2.83 14.08 -20.65
C ARG A 85 3.11 14.56 -19.23
N MET A 86 4.38 14.53 -18.80
CA MET A 86 4.74 14.96 -17.45
C MET A 86 4.33 16.40 -17.20
N LEU A 87 4.70 17.33 -18.09
CA LEU A 87 4.36 18.74 -17.93
C LEU A 87 2.84 18.95 -17.91
N TRP A 88 2.11 18.20 -18.77
CA TRP A 88 0.66 18.30 -18.81
C TRP A 88 0.04 17.93 -17.45
N TYR A 89 0.47 16.82 -16.82
CA TYR A 89 -0.02 16.42 -15.50
C TYR A 89 0.37 17.42 -14.40
N TYR A 90 1.62 17.90 -14.39
CA TYR A 90 2.05 18.95 -13.43
C TYR A 90 1.16 20.18 -13.47
N GLU A 91 0.70 20.58 -14.65
CA GLU A 91 -0.10 21.80 -14.85
C GLU A 91 -1.61 21.56 -14.67
N ASN A 92 -2.15 20.43 -15.10
CA ASN A 92 -3.58 20.21 -15.23
C ASN A 92 -4.17 19.24 -14.21
N GLU A 93 -3.45 18.18 -13.87
CA GLU A 93 -3.86 17.15 -12.90
C GLU A 93 -2.72 16.84 -11.90
N PRO A 94 -2.25 17.86 -11.15
CA PRO A 94 -1.08 17.67 -10.26
C PRO A 94 -1.37 16.73 -9.08
N GLY A 95 -2.62 16.37 -8.84
CA GLY A 95 -3.04 15.36 -7.87
C GLY A 95 -2.54 13.96 -8.19
N LEU A 96 -2.23 13.67 -9.46
CA LEU A 96 -1.65 12.41 -9.89
C LEU A 96 -0.33 12.06 -9.16
N TYR A 97 0.44 13.08 -8.74
CA TYR A 97 1.73 12.86 -8.07
C TYR A 97 1.60 12.81 -6.55
N ASP A 98 0.52 12.24 -6.04
CA ASP A 98 0.32 12.07 -4.60
C ASP A 98 1.41 11.19 -3.96
N ASP A 99 1.82 10.10 -4.58
CA ASP A 99 3.00 9.32 -4.20
C ASP A 99 4.17 10.24 -3.85
N VAL A 100 4.47 11.19 -4.76
CA VAL A 100 5.68 12.01 -4.66
C VAL A 100 5.51 13.14 -3.64
N TYR A 101 4.43 13.94 -3.70
CA TYR A 101 4.34 15.10 -2.79
C TYR A 101 4.06 14.68 -1.32
N MET A 102 3.51 13.48 -1.09
CA MET A 102 3.37 12.95 0.26
C MET A 102 4.71 12.46 0.80
N ASP A 103 5.48 11.70 0.02
CA ASP A 103 6.88 11.37 0.32
C ASP A 103 7.69 12.63 0.67
N LEU A 104 7.58 13.66 -0.16
CA LEU A 104 8.31 14.92 0.03
C LEU A 104 7.92 15.66 1.32
N THR A 105 6.70 15.43 1.84
CA THR A 105 6.29 15.94 3.15
C THR A 105 7.15 15.36 4.26
N PHE A 106 7.45 14.07 4.21
CA PHE A 106 8.31 13.40 5.20
C PHE A 106 9.78 13.76 5.01
N VAL A 107 10.24 13.87 3.76
CA VAL A 107 11.60 14.36 3.43
C VAL A 107 11.82 15.75 4.00
N ASP A 108 10.85 16.66 3.87
CA ASP A 108 10.93 18.03 4.40
C ASP A 108 11.01 18.07 5.94
N VAL A 109 10.32 17.15 6.61
CA VAL A 109 10.43 17.02 8.08
C VAL A 109 11.84 16.58 8.48
N PHE A 110 12.43 15.59 7.79
CA PHE A 110 13.81 15.19 8.05
C PHE A 110 14.82 16.29 7.74
N GLU A 111 14.61 17.06 6.68
CA GLU A 111 15.48 18.19 6.34
C GLU A 111 15.44 19.29 7.42
N LYS A 112 14.25 19.57 7.97
CA LYS A 112 14.06 20.63 8.98
C LYS A 112 14.48 20.23 10.38
N TYR A 113 14.25 18.98 10.77
CA TYR A 113 14.38 18.53 12.16
C TYR A 113 15.43 17.44 12.36
N GLY A 114 16.09 16.98 11.27
CA GLY A 114 17.09 15.91 11.28
C GLY A 114 16.47 14.50 11.23
N LEU A 115 17.33 13.51 10.98
CA LEU A 115 16.91 12.11 10.77
C LEU A 115 16.29 11.42 12.01
N ASP A 116 16.38 12.04 13.19
CA ASP A 116 15.74 11.58 14.43
C ASP A 116 14.43 12.32 14.72
N ALA A 117 13.85 13.02 13.73
CA ALA A 117 12.60 13.74 13.89
C ALA A 117 11.51 12.84 14.48
N ALA A 118 10.79 13.37 15.49
CA ALA A 118 9.75 12.63 16.18
C ALA A 118 8.54 12.35 15.27
N ASP A 119 7.85 11.22 15.48
CA ASP A 119 6.69 10.82 14.70
C ASP A 119 5.58 11.87 14.71
N SER A 120 5.43 12.58 15.83
CA SER A 120 4.46 13.67 15.95
C SER A 120 4.74 14.85 14.99
N LEU A 121 5.99 15.09 14.60
CA LEU A 121 6.33 16.12 13.62
C LEU A 121 5.92 15.68 12.21
N HIS A 122 6.17 14.43 11.86
CA HIS A 122 5.69 13.85 10.61
C HIS A 122 4.16 13.87 10.53
N ALA A 123 3.49 13.40 11.58
CA ALA A 123 2.03 13.40 11.68
C ALA A 123 1.42 14.80 11.53
N LEU A 124 1.98 15.81 12.20
CA LEU A 124 1.47 17.17 12.12
C LEU A 124 1.76 17.82 10.77
N ALA A 125 2.92 17.56 10.15
CA ALA A 125 3.23 18.04 8.82
C ALA A 125 2.24 17.47 7.79
N PHE A 126 2.04 16.15 7.82
CA PHE A 126 1.08 15.43 6.99
C PHE A 126 -0.37 15.93 7.19
N ALA A 127 -0.85 15.99 8.44
CA ALA A 127 -2.24 16.37 8.71
C ALA A 127 -2.55 17.83 8.35
N ARG A 128 -1.56 18.72 8.38
CA ARG A 128 -1.70 20.15 8.04
C ARG A 128 -1.43 20.47 6.58
N ALA A 129 -0.90 19.53 5.81
CA ALA A 129 -0.67 19.71 4.39
C ALA A 129 -1.96 20.06 3.63
N GLU A 130 -1.84 20.81 2.53
CA GLU A 130 -2.99 21.36 1.81
C GLU A 130 -3.54 20.45 0.71
N TYR A 131 -2.86 19.34 0.41
CA TYR A 131 -3.31 18.40 -0.58
C TYR A 131 -4.58 17.66 -0.15
N PRO A 132 -5.44 17.24 -1.11
CA PRO A 132 -6.58 16.37 -0.83
C PRO A 132 -6.09 14.98 -0.40
N LEU A 133 -6.88 14.30 0.41
CA LEU A 133 -6.60 12.94 0.89
C LEU A 133 -7.86 12.10 0.83
N TRP A 134 -7.65 10.79 0.73
CA TRP A 134 -8.70 9.77 0.72
C TRP A 134 -8.32 8.64 1.69
N HIS A 135 -9.17 7.67 1.87
CA HIS A 135 -8.93 6.39 2.53
C HIS A 135 -8.17 6.51 3.87
N ALA A 136 -7.12 5.72 4.06
CA ALA A 136 -6.35 5.72 5.31
C ALA A 136 -5.74 7.09 5.61
N ASN A 137 -5.25 7.78 4.60
CA ASN A 137 -4.68 9.11 4.70
C ASN A 137 -5.69 10.15 5.20
N GLN A 138 -6.91 10.15 4.66
CA GLN A 138 -7.94 11.09 5.11
C GLN A 138 -8.43 10.79 6.52
N ALA A 139 -8.60 9.52 6.86
CA ALA A 139 -8.98 9.11 8.20
C ALA A 139 -7.89 9.47 9.23
N ALA A 140 -6.62 9.26 8.89
CA ALA A 140 -5.48 9.66 9.74
C ALA A 140 -5.41 11.18 9.94
N ARG A 141 -5.58 11.98 8.86
CA ARG A 141 -5.64 13.44 8.96
C ARG A 141 -6.71 13.88 9.94
N TYR A 142 -7.93 13.34 9.81
CA TYR A 142 -9.02 13.64 10.73
C TYR A 142 -8.64 13.29 12.17
N ASN A 143 -8.10 12.10 12.39
CA ASN A 143 -7.68 11.62 13.71
C ASN A 143 -6.66 12.54 14.36
N ILE A 144 -5.58 12.87 13.65
CA ILE A 144 -4.47 13.72 14.14
C ILE A 144 -4.99 15.11 14.48
N LEU A 145 -5.80 15.74 13.61
CA LEU A 145 -6.37 17.06 13.86
C LEU A 145 -7.36 17.07 15.03
N ASN A 146 -7.91 15.92 15.42
CA ASN A 146 -8.75 15.73 16.60
C ASN A 146 -7.99 15.17 17.81
N GLY A 147 -6.65 15.12 17.78
CA GLY A 147 -5.79 14.77 18.93
C GLY A 147 -5.47 13.29 19.05
N ILE A 148 -5.87 12.45 18.11
CA ILE A 148 -5.49 11.02 18.05
C ILE A 148 -4.18 10.94 17.26
N MET A 149 -3.06 10.84 17.97
CA MET A 149 -1.70 10.85 17.41
C MET A 149 -1.22 9.42 17.07
N PRO A 150 -0.15 9.28 16.24
CA PRO A 150 0.47 7.98 16.00
C PRO A 150 0.93 7.30 17.30
N PRO A 151 0.87 5.96 17.38
CA PRO A 151 0.41 5.01 16.35
C PRO A 151 -1.12 4.85 16.32
N ALA A 152 -1.86 5.50 17.22
CA ALA A 152 -3.31 5.34 17.33
C ALA A 152 -4.07 5.93 16.12
N SER A 153 -3.50 6.93 15.42
CA SER A 153 -4.15 7.55 14.25
C SER A 153 -4.30 6.60 13.07
N GLY A 154 -3.33 5.71 12.85
CA GLY A 154 -3.34 4.69 11.81
C GLY A 154 -3.99 3.37 12.24
N HIS A 155 -4.15 3.14 13.56
CA HIS A 155 -4.64 1.87 14.07
C HIS A 155 -6.07 1.56 13.59
N TRP A 156 -6.32 0.35 13.11
CA TRP A 156 -7.56 -0.08 12.46
C TRP A 156 -8.85 0.17 13.26
N LYS A 157 -8.80 0.25 14.58
CA LYS A 157 -9.96 0.64 15.40
C LYS A 157 -10.36 2.10 15.25
N ASN A 158 -9.42 2.95 14.87
CA ASN A 158 -9.60 4.38 14.65
C ASN A 158 -9.59 4.77 13.16
N ASN A 159 -9.19 3.83 12.30
CA ASN A 159 -9.06 4.03 10.86
C ASN A 159 -9.58 2.81 10.10
N PRO A 160 -10.80 2.84 9.56
CA PRO A 160 -11.37 1.73 8.79
C PRO A 160 -10.60 1.32 7.53
N HIS A 161 -9.64 2.13 7.13
CA HIS A 161 -8.83 1.96 5.92
C HIS A 161 -7.37 1.58 6.24
N ALA A 162 -7.11 1.08 7.44
CA ALA A 162 -5.75 0.90 7.97
C ALA A 162 -4.85 -0.06 7.15
N ASP A 163 -5.40 -0.95 6.35
CA ASP A 163 -4.68 -1.90 5.48
C ASP A 163 -4.58 -1.46 4.01
N ASP A 164 -5.03 -0.23 3.71
CA ASP A 164 -4.92 0.35 2.37
C ASP A 164 -3.48 0.66 1.95
N ILE A 165 -3.31 0.90 0.65
CA ILE A 165 -2.05 1.18 -0.03
C ILE A 165 -1.35 2.48 0.42
N ASP A 166 -2.05 3.40 1.10
CA ASP A 166 -1.60 4.79 1.29
C ASP A 166 -0.13 4.92 1.69
N PHE A 167 0.33 4.30 2.76
CA PHE A 167 1.74 4.40 3.14
C PHE A 167 2.68 3.60 2.22
N GLN A 168 2.19 2.60 1.49
CA GLN A 168 3.01 1.86 0.52
C GLN A 168 3.55 2.79 -0.56
N ILE A 169 2.73 3.72 -1.04
CA ILE A 169 3.09 4.68 -2.08
C ILE A 169 3.90 5.87 -1.56
N GLU A 170 4.01 6.03 -0.25
CA GLU A 170 4.66 7.16 0.44
C GLU A 170 5.93 6.76 1.19
N ALA A 171 6.56 5.63 0.87
CA ALA A 171 7.67 5.06 1.64
C ALA A 171 9.02 5.06 0.91
N ASP A 172 9.08 5.55 -0.32
CA ASP A 172 10.24 5.49 -1.20
C ASP A 172 11.45 6.20 -0.57
N PHE A 173 11.21 7.36 0.07
CA PHE A 173 12.25 8.13 0.75
C PHE A 173 13.01 7.31 1.79
N ALA A 174 12.32 6.44 2.55
CA ALA A 174 12.93 5.67 3.63
C ALA A 174 13.98 4.68 3.11
N GLY A 175 13.72 4.07 1.97
CA GLY A 175 14.66 3.20 1.28
C GLY A 175 15.78 3.98 0.58
N LEU A 176 15.42 5.04 -0.17
CA LEU A 176 16.38 5.86 -0.91
C LEU A 176 17.42 6.53 0.00
N MET A 177 17.05 6.91 1.24
CA MET A 177 18.00 7.46 2.21
C MET A 177 18.78 6.40 2.99
N SER A 178 18.52 5.10 2.78
CA SER A 178 19.10 4.01 3.56
C SER A 178 19.85 2.97 2.69
N PRO A 179 20.80 3.36 1.82
CA PRO A 179 21.47 2.46 0.89
C PRO A 179 22.15 1.29 1.61
N GLY A 180 21.74 0.04 1.31
CA GLY A 180 22.25 -1.17 1.93
C GLY A 180 21.84 -1.38 3.39
N MET A 181 21.14 -0.42 4.00
CA MET A 181 20.74 -0.46 5.41
C MET A 181 19.25 -0.83 5.54
N VAL A 182 18.92 -2.03 5.09
CA VAL A 182 17.54 -2.51 4.93
C VAL A 182 16.71 -2.44 6.20
N ASN A 183 17.29 -2.76 7.37
CA ASN A 183 16.57 -2.67 8.64
C ASN A 183 16.32 -1.22 9.06
N SER A 184 17.25 -0.31 8.74
CA SER A 184 17.05 1.12 9.00
C SER A 184 15.95 1.70 8.11
N ALA A 185 15.86 1.27 6.84
CA ALA A 185 14.75 1.62 5.95
C ALA A 185 13.42 1.09 6.52
N ALA A 186 13.38 -0.21 6.87
CA ALA A 186 12.21 -0.88 7.43
C ALA A 186 11.74 -0.24 8.75
N GLU A 187 12.65 0.08 9.68
CA GLU A 187 12.35 0.76 10.93
C GLU A 187 11.77 2.16 10.71
N THR A 188 12.34 2.93 9.77
CA THR A 188 11.85 4.27 9.41
C THR A 188 10.46 4.19 8.79
N ALA A 189 10.26 3.29 7.83
CA ALA A 189 8.97 3.07 7.19
C ALA A 189 7.93 2.57 8.19
N ASN A 190 8.27 1.58 9.03
CA ASN A 190 7.35 1.07 10.06
C ASN A 190 6.88 2.19 11.00
N ARG A 191 7.80 3.04 11.46
CA ARG A 191 7.50 4.12 12.38
C ARG A 191 6.58 5.18 11.76
N ILE A 192 6.87 5.62 10.53
CA ILE A 192 6.07 6.65 9.86
C ILE A 192 4.77 6.09 9.33
N GLY A 193 4.75 4.84 8.86
CA GLY A 193 3.54 4.18 8.38
C GLY A 193 2.41 4.14 9.39
N HIS A 194 2.73 4.08 10.68
CA HIS A 194 1.72 4.15 11.75
C HIS A 194 1.06 5.53 11.91
N VAL A 195 1.44 6.53 11.14
CA VAL A 195 0.69 7.79 11.04
C VAL A 195 -0.68 7.52 10.42
N MET A 196 -0.75 6.69 9.36
CA MET A 196 -1.97 6.46 8.58
C MET A 196 -2.42 5.00 8.49
N ASN A 197 -1.52 4.02 8.60
CA ASN A 197 -1.82 2.60 8.38
C ASN A 197 -1.53 1.73 9.62
N PHE A 198 -1.90 0.45 9.53
CA PHE A 198 -1.62 -0.59 10.51
C PHE A 198 -1.53 -1.96 9.83
N GLY A 199 -0.72 -2.89 10.36
CA GLY A 199 -0.59 -4.24 9.81
C GLY A 199 -0.13 -4.25 8.35
N ASP A 200 -0.90 -4.90 7.47
CA ASP A 200 -0.54 -5.07 6.05
C ASP A 200 -0.35 -3.73 5.32
N GLY A 201 -1.07 -2.67 5.69
CA GLY A 201 -0.86 -1.33 5.13
C GLY A 201 0.52 -0.74 5.47
N VAL A 202 1.01 -0.97 6.70
CA VAL A 202 2.38 -0.59 7.09
C VAL A 202 3.40 -1.48 6.40
N TYR A 203 3.12 -2.78 6.27
CA TYR A 203 4.03 -3.72 5.60
C TYR A 203 4.24 -3.39 4.14
N GLY A 204 3.25 -2.81 3.46
CA GLY A 204 3.40 -2.29 2.10
C GLY A 204 4.56 -1.31 2.00
N GLY A 205 4.57 -0.27 2.82
CA GLY A 205 5.64 0.73 2.85
C GLY A 205 6.98 0.17 3.35
N VAL A 206 6.96 -0.71 4.35
CA VAL A 206 8.18 -1.41 4.83
C VAL A 206 8.83 -2.20 3.69
N TYR A 207 8.04 -2.92 2.91
CA TYR A 207 8.51 -3.74 1.81
C TYR A 207 9.07 -2.90 0.66
N VAL A 208 8.38 -1.82 0.28
CA VAL A 208 8.86 -0.87 -0.74
C VAL A 208 10.18 -0.24 -0.29
N ALA A 209 10.25 0.29 0.93
CA ALA A 209 11.48 0.86 1.47
C ALA A 209 12.64 -0.15 1.54
N ALA A 210 12.35 -1.41 1.88
CA ALA A 210 13.35 -2.48 1.90
C ALA A 210 13.87 -2.79 0.49
N MET A 211 13.00 -2.84 -0.54
CA MET A 211 13.42 -3.03 -1.92
C MET A 211 14.33 -1.91 -2.41
N TYR A 212 14.00 -0.65 -2.14
CA TYR A 212 14.88 0.48 -2.46
C TYR A 212 16.24 0.38 -1.76
N ALA A 213 16.27 0.06 -0.46
CA ALA A 213 17.53 -0.07 0.28
C ALA A 213 18.42 -1.19 -0.28
N LEU A 214 17.84 -2.29 -0.72
CA LEU A 214 18.54 -3.44 -1.29
C LEU A 214 18.95 -3.23 -2.77
N ALA A 215 18.31 -2.32 -3.49
CA ALA A 215 18.68 -1.95 -4.85
C ALA A 215 20.10 -1.34 -4.96
N TYR A 216 20.70 -0.93 -3.84
CA TYR A 216 22.11 -0.51 -3.79
C TYR A 216 23.10 -1.68 -3.61
N VAL A 217 22.60 -2.87 -3.24
CA VAL A 217 23.43 -4.03 -2.86
C VAL A 217 23.43 -5.10 -3.92
N TYR A 218 22.30 -5.32 -4.55
CA TYR A 218 22.09 -6.35 -5.57
C TYR A 218 22.01 -5.73 -6.95
N ASP A 219 22.39 -6.53 -7.97
CA ASP A 219 22.27 -6.19 -9.39
C ASP A 219 21.09 -6.93 -10.06
N ASP A 220 20.38 -7.76 -9.30
CA ASP A 220 19.31 -8.64 -9.74
C ASP A 220 18.02 -8.32 -9.00
N ILE A 221 16.98 -7.98 -9.75
CA ILE A 221 15.68 -7.58 -9.20
C ILE A 221 14.97 -8.72 -8.46
N GLU A 222 15.15 -9.98 -8.88
CA GLU A 222 14.58 -11.14 -8.19
C GLU A 222 15.17 -11.29 -6.78
N GLN A 223 16.48 -10.98 -6.62
CA GLN A 223 17.13 -10.96 -5.31
C GLN A 223 16.62 -9.80 -4.45
N VAL A 224 16.44 -8.61 -5.01
CA VAL A 224 15.87 -7.46 -4.30
C VAL A 224 14.50 -7.80 -3.74
N VAL A 225 13.61 -8.32 -4.59
CA VAL A 225 12.23 -8.72 -4.20
C VAL A 225 12.26 -9.79 -3.10
N SER A 226 13.06 -10.84 -3.27
CA SER A 226 13.10 -11.97 -2.34
C SER A 226 13.76 -11.64 -1.00
N GLU A 227 14.83 -10.83 -1.01
CA GLU A 227 15.51 -10.43 0.22
C GLU A 227 14.71 -9.38 1.00
N ALA A 228 14.06 -8.44 0.31
CA ALA A 228 13.19 -7.45 0.95
C ALA A 228 12.02 -8.12 1.69
N LEU A 229 11.47 -9.22 1.16
CA LEU A 229 10.37 -9.94 1.80
C LEU A 229 10.73 -10.46 3.20
N LYS A 230 12.01 -10.67 3.50
CA LYS A 230 12.47 -11.09 4.83
C LYS A 230 12.28 -10.01 5.91
N THR A 231 11.97 -8.77 5.53
CA THR A 231 11.59 -7.71 6.48
C THR A 231 10.13 -7.81 6.93
N ILE A 232 9.34 -8.62 6.25
CA ILE A 232 7.92 -8.80 6.52
C ILE A 232 7.69 -10.08 7.33
N PRO A 233 6.83 -10.06 8.37
CA PRO A 233 6.44 -11.28 9.08
C PRO A 233 5.81 -12.30 8.14
N GLY A 234 6.37 -13.51 8.09
CA GLY A 234 5.91 -14.55 7.16
C GLY A 234 4.49 -15.06 7.42
N GLU A 235 3.97 -14.86 8.64
CA GLU A 235 2.60 -15.18 9.04
C GLU A 235 1.56 -14.12 8.64
N SER A 236 1.97 -12.91 8.23
CA SER A 236 1.06 -11.87 7.73
C SER A 236 0.40 -12.27 6.42
N GLU A 237 -0.77 -11.71 6.11
CA GLU A 237 -1.40 -11.93 4.81
C GLU A 237 -0.57 -11.31 3.69
N PHE A 238 0.01 -10.13 3.94
CA PHE A 238 0.95 -9.47 3.02
C PHE A 238 2.14 -10.39 2.68
N GLY A 239 2.83 -10.91 3.69
CA GLY A 239 4.00 -11.79 3.49
C GLY A 239 3.65 -13.06 2.72
N ARG A 240 2.50 -13.67 3.02
CA ARG A 240 2.00 -14.85 2.30
C ARG A 240 1.60 -14.52 0.86
N CYS A 241 0.97 -13.37 0.62
CA CYS A 241 0.59 -12.92 -0.72
C CYS A 241 1.82 -12.77 -1.62
N ILE A 242 2.83 -12.05 -1.16
CA ILE A 242 4.07 -11.85 -1.94
C ILE A 242 4.85 -13.17 -2.12
N SER A 243 4.88 -14.04 -1.10
CA SER A 243 5.47 -15.37 -1.23
C SER A 243 4.80 -16.21 -2.33
N ASP A 244 3.47 -16.16 -2.40
CA ASP A 244 2.71 -16.83 -3.45
C ASP A 244 3.04 -16.28 -4.85
N VAL A 245 3.16 -14.95 -5.00
CA VAL A 245 3.51 -14.31 -6.28
C VAL A 245 4.89 -14.79 -6.75
N ILE A 246 5.89 -14.82 -5.87
CA ILE A 246 7.23 -15.33 -6.19
C ILE A 246 7.16 -16.81 -6.59
N GLN A 247 6.35 -17.60 -5.88
CA GLN A 247 6.15 -19.02 -6.23
C GLN A 247 5.46 -19.17 -7.59
N TRP A 248 4.42 -18.39 -7.89
CA TRP A 248 3.74 -18.44 -9.19
C TRP A 248 4.61 -17.94 -10.33
N HIS A 249 5.46 -16.94 -10.10
CA HIS A 249 6.48 -16.55 -11.08
C HIS A 249 7.39 -17.74 -11.44
N SER A 250 7.82 -18.54 -10.47
CA SER A 250 8.60 -19.74 -10.73
C SER A 250 7.83 -20.81 -11.51
N GLN A 251 6.49 -20.87 -11.38
CA GLN A 251 5.63 -21.80 -12.11
C GLN A 251 5.28 -21.29 -13.52
N TYR A 252 5.17 -20.00 -13.71
CA TYR A 252 4.77 -19.34 -14.95
C TYR A 252 5.79 -18.28 -15.40
N PRO A 253 7.08 -18.62 -15.63
CA PRO A 253 8.19 -17.66 -15.73
C PRO A 253 8.11 -16.70 -16.92
N GLU A 254 7.24 -16.99 -17.91
CA GLU A 254 7.02 -16.17 -19.12
C GLU A 254 5.57 -15.68 -19.24
N ASP A 255 4.71 -15.98 -18.27
CA ASP A 255 3.29 -15.67 -18.32
C ASP A 255 2.81 -14.93 -17.05
N TRP A 256 3.02 -13.62 -17.04
CA TRP A 256 2.59 -12.77 -15.93
C TRP A 256 1.07 -12.76 -15.73
N LYS A 257 0.29 -13.02 -16.79
CA LYS A 257 -1.19 -13.04 -16.73
C LYS A 257 -1.69 -14.23 -15.92
N SER A 258 -1.04 -15.37 -16.03
CA SER A 258 -1.34 -16.54 -15.17
C SER A 258 -1.03 -16.24 -13.71
N THR A 259 0.11 -15.61 -13.40
CA THR A 259 0.44 -15.18 -12.03
C THR A 259 -0.56 -14.15 -11.50
N TRP A 260 -0.92 -13.16 -12.31
CA TRP A 260 -1.96 -12.18 -11.96
C TRP A 260 -3.29 -12.87 -11.65
N PHE A 261 -3.70 -13.85 -12.48
CA PHE A 261 -4.96 -14.57 -12.30
C PHE A 261 -4.99 -15.37 -10.98
N GLU A 262 -3.92 -16.07 -10.64
CA GLU A 262 -3.82 -16.79 -9.35
C GLU A 262 -3.81 -15.81 -8.17
N THR A 263 -3.15 -14.65 -8.32
CA THR A 263 -3.14 -13.58 -7.32
C THR A 263 -4.56 -13.05 -7.08
N GLN A 264 -5.27 -12.68 -8.13
CA GLN A 264 -6.66 -12.21 -8.05
C GLN A 264 -7.57 -13.24 -7.38
N LYS A 265 -7.49 -14.48 -7.81
CA LYS A 265 -8.32 -15.56 -7.30
C LYS A 265 -8.13 -15.80 -5.80
N LYS A 266 -6.92 -15.65 -5.28
CA LYS A 266 -6.62 -15.95 -3.87
C LYS A 266 -6.67 -14.72 -2.99
N TRP A 267 -6.23 -13.56 -3.44
CA TRP A 267 -5.91 -12.42 -2.60
C TRP A 267 -6.73 -11.14 -2.86
N ALA A 268 -7.57 -11.09 -3.91
CA ALA A 268 -8.30 -9.87 -4.26
C ALA A 268 -9.48 -9.53 -3.33
N SER A 269 -9.81 -10.39 -2.37
CA SER A 269 -10.86 -10.08 -1.40
C SER A 269 -10.33 -9.11 -0.36
N ASP A 270 -10.90 -7.92 -0.32
CA ASP A 270 -10.63 -6.92 0.69
C ASP A 270 -11.43 -7.23 1.97
N ARG A 271 -10.83 -6.99 3.14
CA ARG A 271 -11.46 -7.17 4.43
C ARG A 271 -11.71 -5.85 5.15
N GLY A 272 -10.76 -4.93 5.04
CA GLY A 272 -10.71 -3.70 5.82
C GLY A 272 -11.39 -2.54 5.15
N CYS A 273 -10.84 -2.07 4.05
CA CYS A 273 -11.28 -0.87 3.37
C CYS A 273 -12.76 -0.93 2.96
N PRO A 274 -13.63 -0.10 3.54
CA PRO A 274 -15.05 -0.11 3.17
C PRO A 274 -15.31 0.17 1.69
N ASP A 275 -14.38 0.88 1.03
CA ASP A 275 -14.49 1.21 -0.38
C ASP A 275 -14.14 0.03 -1.30
N GLY A 276 -13.37 -0.96 -0.79
CA GLY A 276 -12.99 -2.17 -1.53
C GLY A 276 -13.87 -3.40 -1.26
N VAL A 277 -14.53 -3.48 -0.10
CA VAL A 277 -15.30 -4.68 0.29
C VAL A 277 -16.50 -4.92 -0.61
N PHE A 278 -16.54 -6.09 -1.26
CA PHE A 278 -17.59 -6.55 -2.19
C PHE A 278 -17.78 -5.67 -3.44
N VAL A 279 -16.79 -4.90 -3.80
CA VAL A 279 -16.77 -4.09 -5.04
C VAL A 279 -15.49 -4.36 -5.83
N PRO A 280 -15.43 -4.04 -7.14
CA PRO A 280 -14.25 -4.31 -7.98
C PRO A 280 -13.02 -3.47 -7.61
N PHE A 281 -13.22 -2.28 -7.08
CA PHE A 281 -12.13 -1.41 -6.63
C PHE A 281 -11.46 -1.99 -5.40
N ASN A 282 -10.15 -2.15 -5.43
CA ASN A 282 -9.39 -2.70 -4.31
C ASN A 282 -8.03 -2.00 -4.22
N ILE A 283 -7.86 -1.19 -3.18
CA ILE A 283 -6.60 -0.50 -2.85
C ILE A 283 -5.90 -1.09 -1.63
N ASP A 284 -6.25 -2.31 -1.24
CA ASP A 284 -5.52 -3.06 -0.22
C ASP A 284 -4.04 -3.15 -0.60
N ALA A 285 -3.16 -2.89 0.37
CA ALA A 285 -1.72 -2.85 0.18
C ALA A 285 -1.17 -4.15 -0.40
N LYS A 286 -1.63 -5.33 0.06
CA LYS A 286 -1.09 -6.63 -0.39
C LYS A 286 -1.33 -6.92 -1.86
N ILE A 287 -2.52 -6.58 -2.40
CA ILE A 287 -2.83 -6.87 -3.82
C ILE A 287 -2.06 -5.92 -4.74
N ASN A 288 -1.92 -4.65 -4.36
CA ASN A 288 -1.16 -3.67 -5.12
C ASN A 288 0.35 -3.93 -5.04
N ALA A 289 0.88 -4.33 -3.87
CA ALA A 289 2.26 -4.81 -3.75
C ALA A 289 2.52 -6.03 -4.64
N ALA A 290 1.57 -6.95 -4.75
CA ALA A 290 1.67 -8.07 -5.67
C ALA A 290 1.82 -7.61 -7.13
N TYR A 291 1.13 -6.55 -7.54
CA TYR A 291 1.25 -6.00 -8.90
C TYR A 291 2.58 -5.30 -9.15
N ILE A 292 3.12 -4.59 -8.16
CA ILE A 292 4.49 -4.08 -8.19
C ILE A 292 5.47 -5.23 -8.43
N VAL A 293 5.36 -6.31 -7.65
CA VAL A 293 6.24 -7.48 -7.73
C VAL A 293 6.09 -8.21 -9.08
N ILE A 294 4.86 -8.35 -9.60
CA ILE A 294 4.63 -8.91 -10.94
C ILE A 294 5.35 -8.06 -12.00
N GLY A 295 5.21 -6.72 -11.93
CA GLY A 295 5.92 -5.81 -12.83
C GLY A 295 7.44 -5.99 -12.77
N LEU A 296 8.01 -6.02 -11.57
CA LEU A 296 9.45 -6.17 -11.35
C LEU A 296 9.99 -7.52 -11.86
N LEU A 297 9.36 -8.62 -11.48
CA LEU A 297 9.83 -9.97 -11.82
C LEU A 297 9.71 -10.27 -13.32
N TYR A 298 8.59 -9.94 -13.94
CA TYR A 298 8.37 -10.19 -15.36
C TYR A 298 8.98 -9.13 -16.27
N GLY A 299 9.30 -7.96 -15.73
CA GLY A 299 10.10 -6.94 -16.42
C GLY A 299 11.55 -7.35 -16.62
N LYS A 300 12.07 -8.26 -15.77
CA LYS A 300 13.42 -8.84 -15.87
C LYS A 300 14.52 -7.78 -16.04
N GLY A 301 14.37 -6.63 -15.38
CA GLY A 301 15.28 -5.49 -15.46
C GLY A 301 15.09 -4.57 -16.67
N ASP A 302 14.18 -4.87 -17.60
CA ASP A 302 13.79 -3.92 -18.64
C ASP A 302 12.79 -2.91 -18.09
N PHE A 303 13.15 -1.63 -18.16
CA PHE A 303 12.40 -0.54 -17.54
C PHE A 303 11.00 -0.38 -18.15
N GLY A 304 10.90 -0.44 -19.48
CA GLY A 304 9.64 -0.28 -20.19
C GLY A 304 8.66 -1.42 -19.92
N THR A 305 9.14 -2.66 -19.97
CA THR A 305 8.36 -3.85 -19.68
C THR A 305 7.88 -3.85 -18.23
N THR A 306 8.74 -3.43 -17.28
CA THR A 306 8.39 -3.35 -15.86
C THR A 306 7.21 -2.40 -15.63
N ILE A 307 7.28 -1.17 -16.14
CA ILE A 307 6.20 -0.19 -15.93
C ILE A 307 4.92 -0.58 -16.67
N ASP A 308 5.02 -1.15 -17.89
CA ASP A 308 3.86 -1.56 -18.66
C ASP A 308 3.11 -2.72 -17.97
N ILE A 309 3.81 -3.72 -17.48
CA ILE A 309 3.19 -4.85 -16.78
C ILE A 309 2.57 -4.38 -15.45
N ALA A 310 3.29 -3.58 -14.64
CA ALA A 310 2.76 -3.07 -13.37
C ALA A 310 1.48 -2.27 -13.60
N THR A 311 1.45 -1.37 -14.60
CA THR A 311 0.25 -0.63 -15.01
C THR A 311 -0.88 -1.56 -15.43
N ARG A 312 -0.58 -2.56 -16.30
CA ARG A 312 -1.61 -3.45 -16.87
C ARG A 312 -2.22 -4.42 -15.86
N CYS A 313 -1.62 -4.57 -14.71
CA CYS A 313 -2.24 -5.31 -13.60
C CYS A 313 -3.54 -4.65 -13.11
N GLY A 314 -3.77 -3.35 -13.37
CA GLY A 314 -4.98 -2.64 -12.97
C GLY A 314 -4.97 -2.17 -11.51
N GLN A 315 -6.13 -1.93 -10.94
CA GLN A 315 -6.36 -1.31 -9.63
C GLN A 315 -5.72 0.07 -9.56
N ASP A 316 -4.79 0.32 -8.66
CA ASP A 316 -4.02 1.55 -8.55
C ASP A 316 -2.91 1.58 -9.62
N SER A 317 -3.32 1.84 -10.85
CA SER A 317 -2.51 1.58 -12.03
C SER A 317 -1.53 2.69 -12.40
N ASP A 318 -1.43 3.73 -11.60
CA ASP A 318 -0.41 4.79 -11.65
C ASP A 318 0.60 4.66 -10.50
N CYS A 319 0.16 4.37 -9.28
CA CYS A 319 1.04 4.18 -8.14
C CYS A 319 1.84 2.86 -8.23
N ASN A 320 1.24 1.77 -8.69
CA ASN A 320 1.96 0.49 -8.84
C ASN A 320 3.17 0.60 -9.79
N PRO A 321 3.06 1.18 -11.01
CA PRO A 321 4.23 1.41 -11.85
C PRO A 321 5.17 2.52 -11.31
N ALA A 322 4.68 3.47 -10.48
CA ALA A 322 5.54 4.45 -9.81
C ALA A 322 6.55 3.74 -8.89
N ASN A 323 6.07 2.91 -7.96
CA ASN A 323 6.95 2.12 -7.09
C ASN A 323 7.85 1.16 -7.90
N ALA A 324 7.29 0.42 -8.88
CA ALA A 324 8.09 -0.52 -9.68
C ALA A 324 9.21 0.18 -10.46
N ALA A 325 8.91 1.32 -11.10
CA ALA A 325 9.88 2.12 -11.85
C ALA A 325 10.91 2.78 -10.93
N GLY A 326 10.49 3.25 -9.77
CA GLY A 326 11.38 3.84 -8.77
C GLY A 326 12.38 2.82 -8.22
N ILE A 327 11.93 1.64 -7.82
CA ILE A 327 12.79 0.55 -7.33
C ILE A 327 13.78 0.12 -8.43
N LEU A 328 13.29 -0.11 -9.65
CA LEU A 328 14.15 -0.48 -10.76
C LEU A 328 15.10 0.66 -11.14
N GLY A 329 14.64 1.92 -11.11
CA GLY A 329 15.45 3.11 -11.35
C GLY A 329 16.59 3.25 -10.33
N ALA A 330 16.33 2.95 -9.04
CA ALA A 330 17.37 2.90 -8.01
C ALA A 330 18.33 1.72 -8.23
N LEU A 331 17.86 0.59 -8.74
CA LEU A 331 18.69 -0.57 -9.04
C LEU A 331 19.69 -0.26 -10.17
N ILE A 332 19.19 0.25 -11.32
CA ILE A 332 20.01 0.44 -12.52
C ILE A 332 20.73 1.79 -12.55
N GLY A 333 20.25 2.80 -11.83
CA GLY A 333 20.69 4.20 -11.88
C GLY A 333 20.01 5.01 -13.00
N TYR A 334 19.86 6.31 -12.78
CA TYR A 334 19.24 7.25 -13.74
C TYR A 334 19.88 7.22 -15.12
N SER A 335 21.21 7.12 -15.15
CA SER A 335 21.97 7.10 -16.39
C SER A 335 21.60 5.94 -17.32
N LYS A 336 21.11 4.84 -16.76
CA LYS A 336 20.70 3.63 -17.50
C LYS A 336 19.20 3.55 -17.80
N ILE A 337 18.37 4.45 -17.26
CA ILE A 337 16.98 4.55 -17.72
C ILE A 337 16.99 4.95 -19.19
N PRO A 338 16.31 4.21 -20.10
CA PRO A 338 16.32 4.54 -21.51
C PRO A 338 15.77 5.94 -21.80
N ASP A 339 16.40 6.67 -22.74
CA ASP A 339 16.07 8.08 -23.01
C ASP A 339 14.61 8.31 -23.40
N GLN A 340 13.99 7.33 -24.04
CA GLN A 340 12.56 7.40 -24.39
C GLN A 340 11.66 7.56 -23.17
N TRP A 341 12.04 7.02 -22.00
CA TRP A 341 11.27 7.14 -20.76
C TRP A 341 11.58 8.44 -20.01
N LYS A 342 12.72 9.06 -20.26
CA LYS A 342 13.12 10.36 -19.69
C LYS A 342 12.58 11.56 -20.48
N GLN A 343 11.84 11.32 -21.57
CA GLN A 343 11.25 12.40 -22.37
C GLN A 343 10.35 13.28 -21.51
N GLY A 344 10.56 14.59 -21.58
CA GLY A 344 9.79 15.57 -20.82
C GLY A 344 10.23 15.79 -19.37
N LEU A 345 11.08 14.93 -18.81
CA LEU A 345 11.55 15.06 -17.43
C LEU A 345 12.30 16.40 -17.22
N ASN A 346 13.14 16.79 -18.18
CA ASN A 346 13.85 18.06 -18.16
C ASN A 346 12.93 19.30 -18.14
N LYS A 347 11.66 19.15 -18.49
CA LYS A 347 10.68 20.24 -18.45
C LYS A 347 10.10 20.44 -17.04
N VAL A 348 10.22 19.44 -16.18
CA VAL A 348 9.59 19.42 -14.84
C VAL A 348 10.60 19.33 -13.69
N GLU A 349 11.87 18.93 -13.92
CA GLU A 349 12.85 18.71 -12.84
C GLU A 349 13.09 19.95 -11.95
N GLU A 350 12.92 21.17 -12.48
CA GLU A 350 13.03 22.42 -11.72
C GLU A 350 11.69 22.89 -11.13
N LEU A 351 10.57 22.32 -11.55
CA LEU A 351 9.25 22.73 -11.08
C LEU A 351 8.97 22.08 -9.70
N ASN A 352 8.52 22.88 -8.77
CA ASN A 352 8.05 22.32 -7.50
C ASN A 352 6.79 21.46 -7.74
N PHE A 353 6.70 20.33 -7.06
CA PHE A 353 5.45 19.59 -6.99
C PHE A 353 4.38 20.45 -6.33
N ARG A 354 3.14 20.26 -6.75
CA ARG A 354 2.02 20.94 -6.12
C ARG A 354 2.02 20.66 -4.62
N TYR A 355 1.67 21.63 -3.82
CA TYR A 355 1.61 21.57 -2.35
C TYR A 355 2.96 21.47 -1.62
N THR A 356 4.08 21.52 -2.30
CA THR A 356 5.43 21.46 -1.71
C THR A 356 6.32 22.59 -2.22
N GLU A 357 7.43 22.83 -1.52
CA GLU A 357 8.53 23.69 -1.99
C GLU A 357 9.68 22.86 -2.63
N MET A 358 9.42 21.58 -2.89
CA MET A 358 10.38 20.63 -3.44
C MET A 358 10.13 20.39 -4.93
N SER A 359 11.22 20.37 -5.69
CA SER A 359 11.30 19.88 -7.08
C SER A 359 12.12 18.59 -7.12
N LEU A 360 12.13 17.90 -8.28
CA LEU A 360 12.97 16.73 -8.45
C LEU A 360 14.44 17.04 -8.18
N ASN A 361 14.98 18.14 -8.72
CA ASN A 361 16.39 18.50 -8.48
C ASN A 361 16.68 18.76 -7.01
N LYS A 362 15.77 19.40 -6.27
CA LYS A 362 15.93 19.59 -4.83
C LYS A 362 15.93 18.27 -4.07
N VAL A 363 15.02 17.34 -4.41
CA VAL A 363 14.96 16.06 -3.69
C VAL A 363 16.12 15.14 -4.04
N TYR A 364 16.68 15.20 -5.25
CA TYR A 364 17.92 14.48 -5.59
C TYR A 364 19.06 14.88 -4.65
N GLU A 365 19.25 16.18 -4.44
CA GLU A 365 20.28 16.71 -3.54
C GLU A 365 20.00 16.39 -2.07
N THR A 366 18.77 16.57 -1.64
CA THR A 366 18.35 16.30 -0.26
C THR A 366 18.48 14.83 0.07
N GLY A 367 17.99 13.94 -0.81
CA GLY A 367 18.14 12.49 -0.67
C GLY A 367 19.59 12.05 -0.56
N PHE A 368 20.50 12.65 -1.36
CA PHE A 368 21.94 12.37 -1.25
C PHE A 368 22.51 12.82 0.09
N ARG A 369 22.09 13.98 0.64
CA ARG A 369 22.53 14.44 1.96
C ARG A 369 22.03 13.49 3.05
N HIS A 370 20.73 13.12 3.01
CA HIS A 370 20.14 12.19 3.97
C HIS A 370 20.82 10.81 3.91
N ALA A 371 21.02 10.24 2.72
CA ALA A 371 21.73 8.97 2.55
C ALA A 371 23.17 9.05 3.08
N SER A 372 23.89 10.12 2.78
CA SER A 372 25.26 10.34 3.27
C SER A 372 25.33 10.43 4.78
N GLU A 373 24.34 11.05 5.42
CA GLU A 373 24.24 11.14 6.87
C GLU A 373 23.87 9.79 7.49
N MET A 374 22.88 9.08 6.91
CA MET A 374 22.47 7.75 7.35
C MET A 374 23.64 6.76 7.31
N ILE A 375 24.43 6.76 6.22
CA ILE A 375 25.64 5.94 6.09
C ILE A 375 26.58 6.18 7.28
N ARG A 376 26.87 7.45 7.61
CA ARG A 376 27.75 7.79 8.75
C ARG A 376 27.18 7.37 10.09
N ARG A 377 25.87 7.59 10.31
CA ARG A 377 25.19 7.23 11.57
C ARG A 377 25.18 5.72 11.81
N LYS A 378 25.10 4.92 10.77
CA LYS A 378 25.05 3.45 10.87
C LYS A 378 26.42 2.78 10.75
N GLY A 379 27.51 3.54 10.93
CA GLY A 379 28.87 3.01 11.02
C GLY A 379 29.60 2.82 9.69
N GLY A 380 29.04 3.33 8.60
CA GLY A 380 29.76 3.52 7.34
C GLY A 380 30.64 4.77 7.39
N ARG A 381 31.37 5.03 6.32
CA ARG A 381 32.28 6.18 6.23
C ARG A 381 32.49 6.63 4.78
N ALA A 382 32.89 7.89 4.63
CA ALA A 382 33.37 8.42 3.35
C ALA A 382 34.87 8.16 3.21
N GLU A 383 35.30 7.67 2.05
CA GLU A 383 36.71 7.46 1.67
C GLU A 383 36.97 8.09 0.30
N GLY A 384 37.48 9.32 0.31
CA GLY A 384 37.67 10.09 -0.93
C GLY A 384 36.37 10.30 -1.68
N GLU A 385 36.27 9.78 -2.90
CA GLU A 385 35.08 9.84 -3.76
C GLU A 385 34.10 8.66 -3.51
N ASN A 386 34.37 7.81 -2.54
CA ASN A 386 33.54 6.65 -2.25
C ASN A 386 32.90 6.73 -0.87
N PHE A 387 31.84 5.96 -0.69
CA PHE A 387 31.32 5.54 0.62
C PHE A 387 31.59 4.05 0.83
N VAL A 388 32.00 3.69 2.03
CA VAL A 388 31.98 2.32 2.53
C VAL A 388 30.74 2.19 3.39
N ILE A 389 29.79 1.41 2.94
CA ILE A 389 28.49 1.22 3.59
C ILE A 389 28.49 -0.11 4.33
N ARG A 390 28.07 -0.12 5.57
CA ARG A 390 27.78 -1.35 6.30
C ARG A 390 26.39 -1.84 5.94
N CYS A 391 26.32 -2.96 5.25
CA CYS A 391 25.06 -3.59 4.88
C CYS A 391 24.42 -4.28 6.08
N GLN A 392 23.10 -4.35 6.07
CA GLN A 392 22.32 -5.03 7.10
C GLN A 392 21.67 -6.27 6.52
N THR A 393 21.64 -7.36 7.28
CA THR A 393 20.86 -8.56 6.95
C THR A 393 19.40 -8.30 7.30
N PRO A 394 18.45 -8.51 6.37
CA PRO A 394 17.03 -8.27 6.61
C PRO A 394 16.50 -8.99 7.85
N GLN A 395 15.71 -8.30 8.66
CA GLN A 395 15.03 -8.82 9.85
C GLN A 395 13.56 -8.44 9.78
N ALA A 396 12.68 -9.40 10.08
CA ALA A 396 11.25 -9.17 10.05
C ALA A 396 10.82 -8.16 11.12
N MET A 397 9.92 -7.24 10.73
CA MET A 397 9.21 -6.36 11.66
C MET A 397 8.32 -7.17 12.61
N PRO A 398 7.93 -6.62 13.75
CA PRO A 398 6.94 -7.25 14.61
C PRO A 398 5.65 -7.56 13.86
N TYR A 399 5.03 -8.70 14.20
CA TYR A 399 3.74 -9.07 13.62
C TYR A 399 2.61 -8.19 14.15
N GLU A 400 1.82 -7.67 13.24
CA GLU A 400 0.59 -6.93 13.48
C GLU A 400 -0.48 -7.41 12.50
N ALA A 401 -1.74 -7.41 12.94
CA ALA A 401 -2.87 -7.75 12.09
C ALA A 401 -3.98 -6.71 12.25
N ALA A 402 -4.38 -6.08 11.15
CA ALA A 402 -5.60 -5.31 11.09
C ALA A 402 -6.80 -6.24 10.89
N PHE A 403 -7.94 -5.89 11.45
CA PHE A 403 -9.23 -6.59 11.26
C PHE A 403 -9.20 -8.10 11.56
N ASP A 404 -8.29 -8.55 12.45
CA ASP A 404 -8.17 -9.97 12.79
C ASP A 404 -9.48 -10.51 13.38
N GLY A 405 -9.89 -11.69 12.88
CA GLY A 405 -11.16 -12.33 13.25
C GLY A 405 -12.42 -11.62 12.74
N LEU A 406 -12.30 -10.63 11.87
CA LEU A 406 -13.40 -9.94 11.21
C LEU A 406 -13.51 -10.38 9.76
N PHE A 407 -14.70 -10.77 9.35
CA PHE A 407 -15.00 -11.21 7.99
C PHE A 407 -16.15 -10.37 7.43
N PRO A 408 -15.97 -9.69 6.29
CA PRO A 408 -17.06 -9.00 5.61
C PRO A 408 -18.20 -9.96 5.31
N LYS A 409 -19.41 -9.58 5.69
CA LYS A 409 -20.62 -10.42 5.56
C LYS A 409 -21.61 -9.88 4.54
N GLU A 410 -21.81 -8.57 4.57
CA GLU A 410 -22.82 -7.91 3.76
C GLU A 410 -22.41 -6.47 3.48
N ARG A 411 -22.67 -5.97 2.28
CA ARG A 411 -22.68 -4.55 1.94
C ARG A 411 -24.12 -4.13 1.70
N LYS A 412 -24.69 -3.39 2.64
CA LYS A 412 -26.07 -2.95 2.62
C LYS A 412 -26.16 -1.52 2.13
N ARG A 413 -26.84 -1.31 1.01
CA ARG A 413 -27.06 0.04 0.50
C ARG A 413 -28.06 0.78 1.37
N LEU A 414 -27.63 1.89 2.00
CA LEU A 414 -28.48 2.76 2.82
C LEU A 414 -29.06 3.89 1.95
N ASN A 415 -28.19 4.58 1.22
CA ASN A 415 -28.52 5.72 0.36
C ASN A 415 -29.48 6.70 1.03
N ASN A 416 -29.16 7.12 2.24
CA ASN A 416 -29.99 7.95 3.11
C ASN A 416 -29.37 9.34 3.34
N PHE A 417 -30.22 10.34 3.51
CA PHE A 417 -29.83 11.72 3.78
C PHE A 417 -30.44 12.18 5.08
N LEU A 418 -29.63 12.31 6.13
CA LEU A 418 -30.05 12.87 7.40
C LEU A 418 -30.06 14.40 7.29
N SER A 419 -31.22 15.00 7.54
CA SER A 419 -31.49 16.44 7.34
C SER A 419 -32.51 16.92 8.39
N PRO A 420 -32.85 18.22 8.44
CA PRO A 420 -33.92 18.72 9.32
C PRO A 420 -35.27 18.01 9.09
N ALA A 421 -35.56 17.61 7.84
CA ALA A 421 -36.80 16.94 7.49
C ALA A 421 -36.78 15.42 7.76
N SER A 422 -35.58 14.83 7.82
CA SER A 422 -35.37 13.40 8.12
C SER A 422 -34.20 13.27 9.12
N PRO A 423 -34.44 13.55 10.43
CA PRO A 423 -33.36 13.72 11.40
C PRO A 423 -32.74 12.42 11.91
N GLU A 424 -33.32 11.27 11.57
CA GLU A 424 -32.83 9.98 12.02
C GLU A 424 -33.01 8.89 10.97
N MET A 425 -32.17 7.86 11.05
CA MET A 425 -32.30 6.62 10.31
C MET A 425 -31.90 5.44 11.17
N SER A 426 -32.50 4.27 10.93
CA SER A 426 -32.09 3.04 11.59
C SER A 426 -32.07 1.87 10.63
N PHE A 427 -31.25 0.88 10.94
CA PHE A 427 -31.23 -0.40 10.24
C PHE A 427 -30.85 -1.53 11.18
N GLU A 428 -31.30 -2.73 10.84
CA GLU A 428 -30.91 -3.96 11.52
C GLU A 428 -29.70 -4.58 10.83
N MET A 429 -28.83 -5.18 11.63
CA MET A 429 -27.67 -5.94 11.15
C MET A 429 -27.53 -7.26 11.91
N GLN A 430 -26.83 -8.21 11.29
CA GLN A 430 -26.39 -9.46 11.89
C GLN A 430 -24.87 -9.55 11.79
N GLY A 431 -24.18 -9.57 12.92
CA GLY A 431 -22.71 -9.63 12.93
C GLY A 431 -22.10 -9.08 14.21
N CYS A 432 -20.82 -8.71 14.15
CA CYS A 432 -20.07 -8.17 15.27
C CYS A 432 -19.43 -6.80 14.97
N GLY A 433 -19.65 -6.23 13.78
CA GLY A 433 -19.12 -4.93 13.42
C GLY A 433 -19.78 -4.32 12.20
N PHE A 434 -19.60 -3.02 12.06
CA PHE A 434 -20.10 -2.26 10.91
C PHE A 434 -19.22 -1.05 10.60
N VAL A 435 -19.26 -0.61 9.34
CA VAL A 435 -18.81 0.71 8.89
C VAL A 435 -19.91 1.35 8.06
N ILE A 436 -20.24 2.60 8.32
CA ILE A 436 -21.20 3.39 7.54
C ILE A 436 -20.42 4.39 6.72
N THR A 437 -20.36 4.19 5.40
CA THR A 437 -19.71 5.11 4.46
C THR A 437 -20.55 6.35 4.25
N GLY A 438 -19.89 7.47 3.96
CA GLY A 438 -20.60 8.71 3.66
C GLY A 438 -19.90 9.96 4.21
N SER A 439 -20.60 11.11 4.16
CA SER A 439 -20.01 12.38 4.56
C SER A 439 -21.06 13.44 4.88
N ALA A 440 -20.66 14.45 5.65
CA ALA A 440 -21.42 15.70 5.74
C ALA A 440 -21.31 16.49 4.43
N ARG A 441 -22.41 17.04 3.98
CA ARG A 441 -22.51 17.80 2.73
C ARG A 441 -23.28 19.09 2.96
N LYS A 442 -23.07 20.06 2.09
CA LYS A 442 -23.74 21.35 2.09
C LYS A 442 -24.07 21.80 0.68
N GLU A 443 -25.02 22.71 0.53
CA GLU A 443 -25.18 23.45 -0.70
C GLU A 443 -23.96 24.33 -0.97
N GLN A 444 -23.59 24.49 -2.23
CA GLN A 444 -22.29 25.03 -2.65
C GLN A 444 -21.95 26.41 -2.05
N GLN A 445 -22.96 27.29 -1.86
CA GLN A 445 -22.77 28.65 -1.40
C GLN A 445 -22.69 28.79 0.12
N LEU A 446 -23.03 27.75 0.86
CA LEU A 446 -23.06 27.80 2.32
C LEU A 446 -21.66 27.71 2.93
N PRO A 447 -21.42 28.34 4.10
CA PRO A 447 -20.15 28.22 4.80
C PRO A 447 -19.90 26.79 5.29
N ASP A 448 -18.63 26.47 5.53
CA ASP A 448 -18.28 25.19 6.14
C ASP A 448 -18.68 25.16 7.61
N VAL A 449 -19.25 24.04 8.04
CA VAL A 449 -19.65 23.76 9.42
C VAL A 449 -19.27 22.34 9.80
N THR A 450 -19.32 22.03 11.09
CA THR A 450 -19.24 20.65 11.58
C THR A 450 -20.64 20.23 12.03
N LEU A 451 -21.19 19.22 11.38
CA LEU A 451 -22.45 18.58 11.79
C LEU A 451 -22.15 17.54 12.87
N GLU A 452 -23.12 17.31 13.74
CA GLU A 452 -23.03 16.29 14.79
C GLU A 452 -24.20 15.30 14.69
N ALA A 453 -23.88 14.01 14.85
CA ALA A 453 -24.87 12.96 14.97
C ALA A 453 -24.52 12.00 16.10
N ASP A 454 -25.55 11.56 16.83
CA ASP A 454 -25.45 10.49 17.80
C ASP A 454 -25.64 9.15 17.11
N VAL A 455 -24.73 8.23 17.37
CA VAL A 455 -24.78 6.85 16.88
C VAL A 455 -25.13 5.94 18.05
N TYR A 456 -26.20 5.18 17.90
CA TYR A 456 -26.66 4.24 18.92
C TYR A 456 -26.57 2.81 18.39
N VAL A 457 -26.21 1.89 19.28
CA VAL A 457 -26.30 0.45 19.08
C VAL A 457 -27.21 -0.11 20.14
N ASP A 458 -28.27 -0.80 19.74
CA ASP A 458 -29.28 -1.39 20.65
C ASP A 458 -29.84 -0.40 21.69
N GLY A 459 -30.02 0.84 21.26
CA GLY A 459 -30.50 1.93 22.11
C GLY A 459 -29.47 2.56 23.04
N GLN A 460 -28.23 2.06 23.07
CA GLN A 460 -27.15 2.65 23.84
C GLN A 460 -26.30 3.59 22.95
N LEU A 461 -26.01 4.79 23.46
CA LEU A 461 -25.15 5.74 22.76
C LEU A 461 -23.73 5.17 22.63
N LEU A 462 -23.28 4.97 21.39
CA LEU A 462 -21.92 4.55 21.07
C LEU A 462 -20.95 5.76 21.05
N GLU A 463 -21.29 6.74 20.23
CA GLU A 463 -20.49 7.98 20.10
C GLU A 463 -21.35 9.13 19.55
N THR A 464 -20.87 10.35 19.76
CA THR A 464 -21.32 11.52 19.00
C THR A 464 -20.26 11.85 17.96
N VAL A 465 -20.58 11.58 16.71
CA VAL A 465 -19.67 11.83 15.59
C VAL A 465 -19.66 13.29 15.19
N LYS A 466 -18.48 13.83 14.88
CA LYS A 466 -18.28 15.16 14.32
C LYS A 466 -17.92 15.02 12.84
N LEU A 467 -18.72 15.64 12.00
CA LEU A 467 -18.65 15.50 10.55
C LEU A 467 -18.48 16.89 9.90
N PRO A 468 -17.23 17.34 9.70
CA PRO A 468 -16.97 18.60 8.99
C PRO A 468 -17.44 18.53 7.54
N THR A 469 -18.07 19.61 7.04
CA THR A 469 -18.43 19.76 5.62
C THR A 469 -17.26 20.21 4.76
N GLN A 470 -16.19 20.72 5.37
CA GLN A 470 -14.96 21.08 4.68
C GLN A 470 -14.22 19.81 4.22
N GLY A 471 -14.12 19.61 2.90
CA GLY A 471 -13.59 18.39 2.31
C GLY A 471 -12.21 17.99 2.80
N ARG A 472 -11.28 18.94 3.01
CA ARG A 472 -9.91 18.66 3.45
C ARG A 472 -9.83 18.04 4.86
N VAL A 473 -10.70 18.44 5.78
CA VAL A 473 -10.69 17.96 7.18
C VAL A 473 -11.88 17.07 7.50
N ARG A 474 -12.56 16.55 6.48
CA ARG A 474 -13.72 15.67 6.65
C ARG A 474 -13.35 14.40 7.42
N ARG A 475 -14.27 13.88 8.17
CA ARG A 475 -14.23 12.47 8.59
C ARG A 475 -14.53 11.62 7.35
N HIS A 476 -13.72 10.57 7.08
CA HIS A 476 -13.85 9.82 5.83
C HIS A 476 -15.14 9.01 5.80
N ASP A 477 -15.42 8.27 6.89
CA ASP A 477 -16.66 7.52 7.08
C ASP A 477 -17.53 8.16 8.17
N VAL A 478 -18.82 7.88 8.13
CA VAL A 478 -19.78 8.44 9.10
C VAL A 478 -19.58 7.85 10.49
N ALA A 479 -19.58 6.51 10.59
CA ALA A 479 -19.40 5.80 11.86
C ALA A 479 -18.96 4.36 11.64
N TRP A 480 -18.28 3.78 12.65
CA TRP A 480 -17.88 2.37 12.63
C TRP A 480 -17.73 1.79 14.04
N LYS A 481 -17.81 0.46 14.14
CA LYS A 481 -17.54 -0.32 15.34
C LYS A 481 -17.22 -1.76 14.95
N TYR A 482 -16.20 -2.36 15.56
CA TYR A 482 -15.68 -3.68 15.18
C TYR A 482 -15.74 -4.75 16.29
N ASP A 483 -16.15 -4.41 17.49
CA ASP A 483 -16.09 -5.28 18.67
C ASP A 483 -17.46 -5.42 19.37
N LEU A 484 -18.53 -5.48 18.57
CA LEU A 484 -19.85 -5.86 19.07
C LEU A 484 -19.89 -7.37 19.35
N GLN A 485 -20.80 -7.80 20.21
CA GLN A 485 -21.06 -9.22 20.36
C GLN A 485 -21.66 -9.77 19.05
N GLU A 486 -21.23 -10.95 18.60
CA GLU A 486 -21.83 -11.57 17.40
C GLU A 486 -23.33 -11.81 17.61
N GLY A 487 -24.17 -11.17 16.83
CA GLY A 487 -25.61 -11.24 17.00
C GLY A 487 -26.43 -10.29 16.15
N SER A 488 -27.67 -10.09 16.55
CA SER A 488 -28.59 -9.10 15.94
C SER A 488 -28.45 -7.78 16.66
N HIS A 489 -28.26 -6.70 15.88
CA HIS A 489 -28.15 -5.35 16.42
C HIS A 489 -29.02 -4.37 15.64
N VAL A 490 -29.48 -3.35 16.33
CA VAL A 490 -30.17 -2.19 15.74
C VAL A 490 -29.22 -0.99 15.82
N ILE A 491 -28.85 -0.45 14.66
CA ILE A 491 -28.04 0.76 14.54
C ILE A 491 -28.99 1.92 14.27
N LEU A 492 -28.88 2.98 15.07
CA LEU A 492 -29.64 4.22 14.90
C LEU A 492 -28.67 5.41 14.83
N LEU A 493 -28.81 6.22 13.79
CA LEU A 493 -28.15 7.51 13.68
C LEU A 493 -29.19 8.60 13.86
N LYS A 494 -28.87 9.60 14.69
CA LYS A 494 -29.74 10.75 14.95
C LYS A 494 -28.93 12.02 14.93
N VAL A 495 -29.26 12.94 14.02
CA VAL A 495 -28.60 14.24 13.97
C VAL A 495 -29.03 15.10 15.15
N ARG A 496 -28.06 15.83 15.75
CA ARG A 496 -28.35 16.73 16.88
C ARG A 496 -28.94 18.05 16.39
N HIS A 497 -28.26 18.66 15.44
CA HIS A 497 -28.71 19.90 14.79
C HIS A 497 -28.13 19.95 13.39
N VAL A 498 -29.00 20.05 12.39
CA VAL A 498 -28.61 20.25 11.00
C VAL A 498 -29.31 21.48 10.48
N PRO A 499 -28.59 22.55 10.11
CA PRO A 499 -29.20 23.72 9.50
C PRO A 499 -29.81 23.41 8.12
N GLU A 500 -30.69 24.25 7.64
CA GLU A 500 -31.22 24.15 6.28
C GLU A 500 -30.10 24.28 5.24
N GLY A 501 -30.15 23.46 4.18
CA GLY A 501 -29.12 23.38 3.14
C GLY A 501 -27.93 22.47 3.49
N TYR A 502 -27.94 21.83 4.67
CA TYR A 502 -26.94 20.85 5.08
C TYR A 502 -27.56 19.47 5.28
N HIS A 503 -26.77 18.42 5.10
CA HIS A 503 -27.19 17.04 5.37
C HIS A 503 -25.99 16.12 5.59
N ILE A 504 -26.24 14.99 6.22
CA ILE A 504 -25.28 13.88 6.30
C ILE A 504 -25.75 12.80 5.30
N TYR A 505 -24.92 12.49 4.34
CA TYR A 505 -25.15 11.39 3.42
C TYR A 505 -24.58 10.10 4.01
N CYS A 506 -25.42 9.06 4.13
CA CYS A 506 -25.06 7.70 4.49
C CYS A 506 -25.19 6.84 3.23
N GLY A 507 -24.05 6.39 2.67
CA GLY A 507 -23.98 5.63 1.43
C GLY A 507 -24.35 4.17 1.62
N ASP A 508 -23.40 3.39 2.10
CA ASP A 508 -23.53 1.96 2.39
C ASP A 508 -23.20 1.67 3.85
N ALA A 509 -23.65 0.52 4.34
CA ALA A 509 -23.15 -0.11 5.55
C ALA A 509 -22.42 -1.41 5.17
N VAL A 510 -21.13 -1.50 5.49
CA VAL A 510 -20.37 -2.75 5.42
C VAL A 510 -20.50 -3.44 6.77
N LEU A 511 -20.96 -4.68 6.78
CA LEU A 511 -21.24 -5.47 7.97
C LEU A 511 -20.24 -6.60 8.11
N TYR A 512 -19.77 -6.83 9.33
CA TYR A 512 -18.77 -7.83 9.66
C TYR A 512 -19.29 -8.88 10.62
N SER A 513 -18.75 -10.09 10.51
CA SER A 513 -19.02 -11.22 11.39
C SER A 513 -17.68 -11.78 11.92
N SER A 514 -17.69 -12.30 13.13
CA SER A 514 -16.59 -13.09 13.67
C SER A 514 -16.55 -14.54 13.11
N LYS A 515 -17.54 -14.92 12.32
CA LYS A 515 -17.64 -16.25 11.70
C LYS A 515 -17.05 -16.19 10.31
N ASP A 516 -15.96 -16.92 10.10
CA ASP A 516 -15.41 -17.14 8.77
C ASP A 516 -16.49 -17.75 7.85
N PRO A 517 -16.86 -17.11 6.73
CA PRO A 517 -17.87 -17.66 5.81
C PRO A 517 -17.42 -18.97 5.16
N GLY A 518 -16.20 -19.45 5.47
CA GLY A 518 -15.53 -20.53 4.78
C GLY A 518 -15.10 -20.07 3.37
N SER A 519 -14.07 -20.68 2.82
CA SER A 519 -13.68 -20.45 1.43
C SER A 519 -14.79 -20.96 0.50
N LYS A 520 -15.83 -20.16 0.30
CA LYS A 520 -16.70 -20.34 -0.85
C LYS A 520 -15.86 -20.03 -2.08
N VAL A 521 -15.23 -21.07 -2.61
CA VAL A 521 -14.73 -21.03 -4.00
C VAL A 521 -15.87 -20.43 -4.82
N TYR A 522 -15.62 -19.26 -5.37
CA TYR A 522 -16.56 -18.63 -6.30
C TYR A 522 -16.69 -19.55 -7.49
N SER A 523 -17.69 -20.42 -7.48
CA SER A 523 -18.11 -21.15 -8.67
C SER A 523 -18.88 -20.13 -9.50
N PRO A 524 -18.39 -19.76 -10.70
CA PRO A 524 -19.17 -18.95 -11.60
C PRO A 524 -20.48 -19.70 -11.83
N GLY A 525 -21.57 -19.11 -11.34
CA GLY A 525 -22.88 -19.73 -11.37
C GLY A 525 -23.28 -20.08 -12.80
N ASN A 526 -23.66 -21.32 -13.03
CA ASN A 526 -24.45 -21.71 -14.18
C ASN A 526 -25.67 -20.79 -14.29
N LYS A 527 -25.68 -19.93 -15.27
CA LYS A 527 -26.86 -19.34 -15.87
C LYS A 527 -26.83 -19.61 -17.34
#